data_4b4c73dcf47d2f6c0776d0f8c18a1809
#
_entry.id   4b4c73dcf47d2f6c0776d0f8c18a1809
#
_cell.length_a   1.000
_cell.length_b   1.000
_cell.length_c   1.000
_cell.angle_alpha   90.00
_cell.angle_beta   90.00
_cell.angle_gamma   90.00
#
_symmetry.space_group_name_H-M   'P 1'
#
loop_
_entity.id
_entity.type
_entity.pdbx_description
1 polymer ?
#
loop_
_entity_poly.entity_id
_entity_poly.type
_entity_poly.pdbx_seq_one_letter_code
_entity_poly.pdbx_strand_id
1 'polypeptide(L)'
;MKIGINGSGMVQKASVQAITDHAAAAENQGFAHYWLAEHPTGGLDALTTLALVGQTVTSIELGTAIVPTYPRHPLTLAGQSLTVADAIGERLTLGIGLSHAPMLAQLGIGFDKPIRHLREYLNVLMPLLREGSVEFTGESISCTGQLFQKPRQQIPVLVAALGPQALAVTGQWADGTTLAWVGPKTIREHIVPQLNEAAAAHQRPTPRVVATLPICVTEQVQKVRDSIGKGLSMYGRLPSYKAMFEREGANGPADVAVVGSRAEVADQVAALAEAGVTDFAPSEYCLQRDEWHNTRELLIELATTNDA
;
A
#
# COMPACT_ATOMS: atom_id res chain seq x y z
N MET A 1 -15.70 -4.97 -3.22
CA MET A 1 -14.30 -4.75 -2.76
C MET A 1 -13.44 -5.87 -3.33
N LYS A 2 -12.36 -5.55 -4.04
CA LYS A 2 -11.42 -6.56 -4.55
C LYS A 2 -10.57 -7.13 -3.41
N ILE A 3 -10.24 -8.42 -3.48
CA ILE A 3 -9.36 -9.09 -2.53
C ILE A 3 -8.05 -9.45 -3.22
N GLY A 4 -6.94 -9.13 -2.58
CA GLY A 4 -5.61 -9.51 -3.02
C GLY A 4 -4.74 -9.99 -1.87
N ILE A 5 -3.44 -9.99 -2.07
CA ILE A 5 -2.45 -10.44 -1.06
C ILE A 5 -1.37 -9.37 -0.89
N ASN A 6 -0.98 -9.12 0.34
CA ASN A 6 0.19 -8.31 0.65
C ASN A 6 1.36 -9.21 1.08
N GLY A 7 2.33 -9.35 0.18
CA GLY A 7 3.55 -10.13 0.40
C GLY A 7 4.69 -9.36 1.08
N SER A 8 4.43 -8.15 1.61
CA SER A 8 5.48 -7.28 2.17
C SER A 8 6.30 -7.91 3.31
N GLY A 9 5.71 -8.83 4.06
CA GLY A 9 6.43 -9.58 5.10
C GLY A 9 7.57 -10.46 4.57
N MET A 10 7.57 -10.76 3.28
CA MET A 10 8.57 -11.60 2.64
C MET A 10 9.84 -10.82 2.22
N VAL A 11 9.72 -9.52 1.91
CA VAL A 11 10.84 -8.73 1.33
C VAL A 11 12.10 -8.65 2.21
N GLN A 12 11.97 -8.92 3.49
CA GLN A 12 13.09 -8.91 4.43
C GLN A 12 13.75 -10.28 4.63
N LYS A 13 13.07 -11.38 4.28
CA LYS A 13 13.45 -12.74 4.67
C LYS A 13 13.48 -13.73 3.51
N ALA A 14 12.77 -13.46 2.43
CA ALA A 14 12.60 -14.37 1.31
C ALA A 14 13.51 -14.01 0.14
N SER A 15 13.72 -14.95 -0.75
CA SER A 15 14.36 -14.72 -2.05
C SER A 15 13.33 -14.16 -3.04
N VAL A 16 13.82 -13.55 -4.13
CA VAL A 16 12.95 -13.14 -5.25
C VAL A 16 12.14 -14.32 -5.78
N GLN A 17 12.75 -15.52 -5.89
CA GLN A 17 12.05 -16.72 -6.32
C GLN A 17 10.88 -17.09 -5.40
N ALA A 18 11.08 -17.04 -4.08
CA ALA A 18 10.01 -17.35 -3.13
C ALA A 18 8.85 -16.34 -3.21
N ILE A 19 9.14 -15.05 -3.47
CA ILE A 19 8.13 -14.02 -3.70
C ILE A 19 7.40 -14.28 -5.03
N THR A 20 8.12 -14.68 -6.07
CA THR A 20 7.55 -15.05 -7.37
C THR A 20 6.59 -16.22 -7.24
N ASP A 21 7.00 -17.28 -6.55
CA ASP A 21 6.17 -18.46 -6.31
C ASP A 21 4.90 -18.11 -5.51
N HIS A 22 5.03 -17.23 -4.52
CA HIS A 22 3.90 -16.76 -3.72
C HIS A 22 2.92 -15.90 -4.53
N ALA A 23 3.42 -15.02 -5.39
CA ALA A 23 2.59 -14.22 -6.30
C ALA A 23 1.89 -15.10 -7.36
N ALA A 24 2.58 -16.09 -7.91
CA ALA A 24 2.01 -17.05 -8.86
C ALA A 24 0.91 -17.90 -8.19
N ALA A 25 1.12 -18.32 -6.94
CA ALA A 25 0.07 -18.99 -6.17
C ALA A 25 -1.14 -18.07 -5.95
N ALA A 26 -0.94 -16.79 -5.65
CA ALA A 26 -2.02 -15.82 -5.50
C ALA A 26 -2.80 -15.63 -6.83
N GLU A 27 -2.10 -15.48 -7.95
CA GLU A 27 -2.75 -15.41 -9.27
C GLU A 27 -3.58 -16.64 -9.59
N ASN A 28 -3.02 -17.85 -9.40
CA ASN A 28 -3.71 -19.12 -9.64
C ASN A 28 -4.93 -19.33 -8.73
N GLN A 29 -4.97 -18.67 -7.59
CA GLN A 29 -6.08 -18.68 -6.63
C GLN A 29 -7.15 -17.62 -6.91
N GLY A 30 -6.97 -16.79 -7.95
CA GLY A 30 -7.94 -15.78 -8.37
C GLY A 30 -7.89 -14.47 -7.59
N PHE A 31 -6.81 -14.17 -6.89
CA PHE A 31 -6.65 -12.87 -6.24
C PHE A 31 -6.45 -11.74 -7.26
N ALA A 32 -7.09 -10.61 -7.00
CA ALA A 32 -7.10 -9.48 -7.94
C ALA A 32 -5.76 -8.74 -8.03
N HIS A 33 -5.00 -8.71 -6.93
CA HIS A 33 -3.76 -7.93 -6.84
C HIS A 33 -2.77 -8.52 -5.83
N TYR A 34 -1.49 -8.22 -6.05
CA TYR A 34 -0.37 -8.60 -5.18
C TYR A 34 0.51 -7.38 -4.87
N TRP A 35 0.78 -7.13 -3.59
CA TRP A 35 1.47 -5.92 -3.13
C TRP A 35 2.77 -6.22 -2.40
N LEU A 36 3.80 -5.38 -2.65
CA LEU A 36 5.07 -5.41 -1.92
C LEU A 36 5.40 -4.04 -1.34
N ALA A 37 5.87 -4.00 -0.10
CA ALA A 37 6.46 -2.81 0.49
C ALA A 37 7.97 -2.77 0.26
N GLU A 38 8.53 -1.57 0.28
CA GLU A 38 9.95 -1.32 0.36
C GLU A 38 10.31 -0.64 1.68
N HIS A 39 11.37 -1.11 2.30
CA HIS A 39 11.92 -0.48 3.49
C HIS A 39 13.21 0.26 3.13
N PRO A 40 13.34 1.56 3.41
CA PRO A 40 14.53 2.33 3.03
C PRO A 40 15.81 1.85 3.73
N THR A 41 15.66 1.10 4.82
CA THR A 41 16.77 0.59 5.64
C THR A 41 17.24 -0.82 5.27
N GLY A 42 16.71 -1.39 4.21
CA GLY A 42 17.13 -2.70 3.69
C GLY A 42 15.99 -3.61 3.28
N GLY A 43 16.35 -4.70 2.63
CA GLY A 43 15.44 -5.64 2.01
C GLY A 43 15.53 -5.60 0.48
N LEU A 44 14.64 -6.34 -0.17
CA LEU A 44 14.55 -6.33 -1.64
C LEU A 44 13.88 -5.03 -2.12
N ASP A 45 14.40 -4.47 -3.21
CA ASP A 45 13.77 -3.35 -3.92
C ASP A 45 12.42 -3.81 -4.51
N ALA A 46 11.34 -3.12 -4.14
CA ALA A 46 10.00 -3.56 -4.50
C ALA A 46 9.75 -3.51 -6.01
N LEU A 47 10.15 -2.44 -6.68
CA LEU A 47 9.91 -2.28 -8.13
C LEU A 47 10.73 -3.28 -8.94
N THR A 48 12.01 -3.47 -8.60
CA THR A 48 12.85 -4.49 -9.26
C THR A 48 12.28 -5.88 -9.04
N THR A 49 11.83 -6.18 -7.81
CA THR A 49 11.21 -7.48 -7.50
C THR A 49 9.92 -7.67 -8.32
N LEU A 50 9.05 -6.67 -8.39
CA LEU A 50 7.81 -6.75 -9.17
C LEU A 50 8.06 -6.88 -10.67
N ALA A 51 9.13 -6.26 -11.21
CA ALA A 51 9.51 -6.47 -12.60
C ALA A 51 9.84 -7.95 -12.90
N LEU A 52 10.55 -8.62 -11.98
CA LEU A 52 10.89 -10.04 -12.11
C LEU A 52 9.68 -10.95 -11.88
N VAL A 53 8.87 -10.68 -10.86
CA VAL A 53 7.61 -11.38 -10.59
C VAL A 53 6.67 -11.31 -11.78
N GLY A 54 6.52 -10.12 -12.37
CA GLY A 54 5.62 -9.88 -13.50
C GLY A 54 5.99 -10.59 -14.79
N GLN A 55 7.20 -11.17 -14.90
CA GLN A 55 7.56 -12.07 -16.01
C GLN A 55 6.96 -13.47 -15.83
N THR A 56 6.58 -13.84 -14.62
CA THR A 56 5.99 -15.16 -14.31
C THR A 56 4.48 -15.08 -14.20
N VAL A 57 3.96 -14.07 -13.48
CA VAL A 57 2.52 -13.83 -13.38
C VAL A 57 2.06 -12.93 -14.54
N THR A 58 0.87 -13.16 -15.08
CA THR A 58 0.45 -12.54 -16.35
C THR A 58 -0.87 -11.77 -16.29
N SER A 59 -1.65 -11.93 -15.24
CA SER A 59 -2.99 -11.35 -15.10
C SER A 59 -3.19 -10.52 -13.83
N ILE A 60 -2.58 -10.91 -12.72
CA ILE A 60 -2.74 -10.23 -11.43
C ILE A 60 -2.11 -8.82 -11.45
N GLU A 61 -2.82 -7.84 -10.88
CA GLU A 61 -2.27 -6.50 -10.66
C GLU A 61 -1.11 -6.56 -9.66
N LEU A 62 -0.01 -5.87 -9.97
CA LEU A 62 1.18 -5.79 -9.12
C LEU A 62 1.34 -4.37 -8.57
N GLY A 63 1.42 -4.23 -7.26
CA GLY A 63 1.49 -2.93 -6.62
C GLY A 63 2.59 -2.78 -5.58
N THR A 64 2.99 -1.55 -5.33
CA THR A 64 3.87 -1.22 -4.21
C THR A 64 3.07 -0.63 -3.03
N ALA A 65 3.37 -1.06 -1.81
CA ALA A 65 2.72 -0.56 -0.59
C ALA A 65 3.72 -0.40 0.55
N ILE A 66 4.67 0.48 0.41
CA ILE A 66 4.91 1.57 -0.55
C ILE A 66 6.40 1.63 -0.97
N VAL A 67 6.71 2.44 -2.00
CA VAL A 67 8.08 2.90 -2.27
C VAL A 67 8.31 4.22 -1.54
N PRO A 68 9.38 4.36 -0.72
CA PRO A 68 9.71 5.60 -0.04
C PRO A 68 10.12 6.72 -0.99
N THR A 69 9.61 7.95 -0.79
CA THR A 69 9.87 9.09 -1.66
C THR A 69 11.22 9.77 -1.38
N TYR A 70 11.64 9.85 -0.12
CA TYR A 70 12.85 10.61 0.26
C TYR A 70 14.17 10.08 -0.34
N PRO A 71 14.41 8.74 -0.41
CA PRO A 71 15.64 8.22 -0.99
C PRO A 71 15.71 8.30 -2.52
N ARG A 72 14.59 8.59 -3.20
CA ARG A 72 14.53 8.62 -4.66
C ARG A 72 14.04 9.95 -5.18
N HIS A 73 14.77 10.55 -6.12
CA HIS A 73 14.26 11.70 -6.86
C HIS A 73 13.04 11.29 -7.71
N PRO A 74 11.97 12.10 -7.81
CA PRO A 74 10.76 11.74 -8.55
C PRO A 74 11.00 11.46 -10.04
N LEU A 75 11.97 12.11 -10.70
CA LEU A 75 12.36 11.80 -12.07
C LEU A 75 12.91 10.36 -12.19
N THR A 76 13.75 9.95 -11.24
CA THR A 76 14.30 8.59 -11.21
C THR A 76 13.19 7.56 -10.96
N LEU A 77 12.27 7.85 -10.03
CA LEU A 77 11.14 6.97 -9.76
C LEU A 77 10.20 6.87 -10.97
N ALA A 78 9.95 7.96 -11.69
CA ALA A 78 9.14 7.94 -12.90
C ALA A 78 9.75 7.00 -13.96
N GLY A 79 11.05 7.15 -14.25
CA GLY A 79 11.75 6.27 -15.19
C GLY A 79 11.74 4.81 -14.78
N GLN A 80 11.98 4.53 -13.49
CA GLN A 80 11.92 3.17 -12.94
C GLN A 80 10.51 2.58 -13.06
N SER A 81 9.47 3.32 -12.68
CA SER A 81 8.08 2.86 -12.73
C SER A 81 7.61 2.58 -14.15
N LEU A 82 7.95 3.45 -15.11
CA LEU A 82 7.63 3.25 -16.52
C LEU A 82 8.35 2.04 -17.11
N THR A 83 9.60 1.79 -16.69
CA THR A 83 10.34 0.59 -17.11
C THR A 83 9.69 -0.68 -16.57
N VAL A 84 9.26 -0.69 -15.31
CA VAL A 84 8.55 -1.83 -14.72
C VAL A 84 7.21 -2.04 -15.43
N ALA A 85 6.44 -0.97 -15.64
CA ALA A 85 5.15 -1.06 -16.31
C ALA A 85 5.28 -1.58 -17.75
N ASP A 86 6.30 -1.16 -18.49
CA ASP A 86 6.59 -1.70 -19.82
C ASP A 86 6.94 -3.20 -19.79
N ALA A 87 7.72 -3.60 -18.78
CA ALA A 87 8.16 -4.99 -18.61
C ALA A 87 7.02 -5.95 -18.23
N ILE A 88 6.03 -5.49 -17.45
CA ILE A 88 4.94 -6.35 -16.93
C ILE A 88 3.58 -6.10 -17.59
N GLY A 89 3.48 -5.13 -18.51
CA GLY A 89 2.26 -4.77 -19.25
C GLY A 89 1.16 -4.23 -18.34
N GLU A 90 0.88 -2.96 -18.37
CA GLU A 90 -0.24 -2.20 -17.77
C GLU A 90 -0.81 -2.67 -16.39
N ARG A 91 -0.07 -3.52 -15.67
CA ARG A 91 -0.52 -4.12 -14.40
C ARG A 91 0.14 -3.51 -13.16
N LEU A 92 0.96 -2.46 -13.34
CA LEU A 92 1.61 -1.78 -12.23
C LEU A 92 0.68 -0.74 -11.62
N THR A 93 0.53 -0.79 -10.29
CA THR A 93 0.04 0.32 -9.48
C THR A 93 1.16 0.80 -8.55
N LEU A 94 1.51 2.08 -8.64
CA LEU A 94 2.61 2.66 -7.88
C LEU A 94 2.10 3.25 -6.57
N GLY A 95 2.32 2.56 -5.46
CA GLY A 95 2.13 3.10 -4.12
C GLY A 95 3.40 3.78 -3.61
N ILE A 96 3.30 5.03 -3.20
CA ILE A 96 4.39 5.82 -2.64
C ILE A 96 4.08 6.31 -1.23
N GLY A 97 5.11 6.66 -0.46
CA GLY A 97 4.92 7.21 0.87
C GLY A 97 6.16 7.89 1.43
N LEU A 98 5.95 8.65 2.49
CA LEU A 98 7.00 9.45 3.13
C LEU A 98 7.98 8.62 3.95
N SER A 99 7.68 7.34 4.22
CA SER A 99 8.38 6.55 5.23
C SER A 99 8.27 7.18 6.64
N HIS A 100 9.22 6.93 7.51
CA HIS A 100 9.18 7.34 8.91
C HIS A 100 10.52 7.98 9.33
N ALA A 101 10.45 9.05 10.13
CA ALA A 101 11.61 9.78 10.58
C ALA A 101 12.75 8.88 11.15
N PRO A 102 12.48 7.86 12.01
CA PRO A 102 13.54 6.99 12.51
C PRO A 102 14.24 6.15 11.43
N MET A 103 13.53 5.77 10.37
CA MET A 103 14.11 5.01 9.26
C MET A 103 14.96 5.91 8.35
N LEU A 104 14.49 7.12 8.06
CA LEU A 104 15.22 8.08 7.26
C LEU A 104 16.48 8.59 7.97
N ALA A 105 16.43 8.74 9.29
CA ALA A 105 17.59 9.12 10.10
C ALA A 105 18.74 8.10 9.96
N GLN A 106 18.47 6.81 9.77
CA GLN A 106 19.48 5.78 9.51
C GLN A 106 20.21 6.00 8.17
N LEU A 107 19.56 6.69 7.23
CA LEU A 107 20.14 7.07 5.94
C LEU A 107 20.78 8.47 5.96
N GLY A 108 20.78 9.14 7.10
CA GLY A 108 21.24 10.54 7.20
C GLY A 108 20.26 11.55 6.53
N ILE A 109 19.03 11.15 6.28
CA ILE A 109 18.00 11.98 5.62
C ILE A 109 17.11 12.62 6.68
N GLY A 110 16.95 13.96 6.60
CA GLY A 110 16.02 14.70 7.44
C GLY A 110 14.55 14.42 7.08
N PHE A 111 13.66 14.63 8.04
CA PHE A 111 12.21 14.48 7.85
C PHE A 111 11.50 15.83 8.08
N ASP A 112 12.02 16.88 7.44
CA ASP A 112 11.51 18.23 7.59
C ASP A 112 10.38 18.51 6.59
N LYS A 113 9.33 19.19 7.07
CA LYS A 113 8.19 19.64 6.24
C LYS A 113 7.64 18.56 5.30
N PRO A 114 7.28 17.36 5.83
CA PRO A 114 6.94 16.20 5.01
C PRO A 114 5.76 16.42 4.06
N ILE A 115 4.79 17.27 4.41
CA ILE A 115 3.67 17.59 3.52
C ILE A 115 4.09 18.46 2.34
N ARG A 116 5.04 19.38 2.54
CA ARG A 116 5.65 20.13 1.44
C ARG A 116 6.39 19.17 0.51
N HIS A 117 7.24 18.31 1.06
CA HIS A 117 7.95 17.30 0.28
C HIS A 117 6.98 16.45 -0.55
N LEU A 118 5.91 15.93 0.05
CA LEU A 118 4.90 15.14 -0.67
C LEU A 118 4.27 15.93 -1.82
N ARG A 119 3.88 17.18 -1.57
CA ARG A 119 3.27 18.04 -2.60
C ARG A 119 4.23 18.29 -3.76
N GLU A 120 5.45 18.70 -3.47
CA GLU A 120 6.48 18.99 -4.49
C GLU A 120 6.87 17.70 -5.25
N TYR A 121 6.93 16.57 -4.54
CA TYR A 121 7.20 15.26 -5.14
C TYR A 121 6.14 14.89 -6.18
N LEU A 122 4.87 15.05 -5.84
CA LEU A 122 3.76 14.75 -6.76
C LEU A 122 3.66 15.76 -7.91
N ASN A 123 3.99 17.03 -7.68
CA ASN A 123 4.09 18.05 -8.75
C ASN A 123 5.14 17.71 -9.80
N VAL A 124 6.16 16.93 -9.45
CA VAL A 124 7.17 16.44 -10.39
C VAL A 124 6.80 15.07 -10.95
N LEU A 125 6.40 14.13 -10.09
CA LEU A 125 6.16 12.74 -10.48
C LEU A 125 4.97 12.60 -11.44
N MET A 126 3.83 13.25 -11.13
CA MET A 126 2.61 13.05 -11.90
C MET A 126 2.70 13.53 -13.36
N PRO A 127 3.25 14.73 -13.67
CA PRO A 127 3.47 15.13 -15.05
C PRO A 127 4.44 14.20 -15.80
N LEU A 128 5.50 13.73 -15.14
CA LEU A 128 6.44 12.78 -15.76
C LEU A 128 5.75 11.45 -16.13
N LEU A 129 4.89 10.91 -15.26
CA LEU A 129 4.16 9.67 -15.52
C LEU A 129 3.04 9.82 -16.57
N ARG A 130 2.48 11.03 -16.73
CA ARG A 130 1.35 11.29 -17.63
C ARG A 130 1.79 11.84 -18.99
N GLU A 131 2.72 12.80 -18.96
CA GLU A 131 3.11 13.60 -20.12
C GLU A 131 4.55 13.34 -20.57
N GLY A 132 5.37 12.78 -19.67
CA GLY A 132 6.79 12.49 -19.93
C GLY A 132 7.70 13.70 -19.73
N SER A 133 7.19 14.84 -19.29
CA SER A 133 7.98 16.06 -19.07
C SER A 133 7.48 16.84 -17.87
N VAL A 134 8.38 17.63 -17.29
CA VAL A 134 8.07 18.51 -16.16
C VAL A 134 9.00 19.72 -16.14
N GLU A 135 8.45 20.86 -15.77
CA GLU A 135 9.20 22.06 -15.36
C GLU A 135 8.59 22.53 -14.04
N PHE A 136 9.31 22.33 -12.94
CA PHE A 136 8.86 22.66 -11.59
C PHE A 136 10.01 23.16 -10.75
N THR A 137 9.79 24.29 -10.04
CA THR A 137 10.71 24.84 -9.06
C THR A 137 10.02 24.93 -7.71
N GLY A 138 10.47 24.11 -6.76
CA GLY A 138 10.01 24.11 -5.38
C GLY A 138 11.10 24.51 -4.40
N GLU A 139 10.77 24.48 -3.11
CA GLU A 139 11.73 24.78 -2.04
C GLU A 139 12.60 23.56 -1.67
N SER A 140 12.05 22.36 -1.81
CA SER A 140 12.72 21.08 -1.45
C SER A 140 13.07 20.28 -2.69
N ILE A 141 12.24 20.35 -3.73
CA ILE A 141 12.41 19.59 -4.97
C ILE A 141 12.22 20.54 -6.14
N SER A 142 13.19 20.56 -7.06
CA SER A 142 13.07 21.23 -8.34
C SER A 142 13.46 20.26 -9.45
N CYS A 143 12.76 20.30 -10.57
CA CYS A 143 13.05 19.45 -11.70
C CYS A 143 12.63 20.12 -13.01
N THR A 144 13.57 20.25 -13.93
CA THR A 144 13.30 20.49 -15.34
C THR A 144 13.78 19.24 -16.08
N GLY A 145 12.85 18.45 -16.60
CA GLY A 145 13.20 17.17 -17.19
C GLY A 145 12.20 16.70 -18.23
N GLN A 146 12.72 15.95 -19.20
CA GLN A 146 11.93 15.28 -20.22
C GLN A 146 12.43 13.85 -20.36
N LEU A 147 11.51 12.89 -20.35
CA LEU A 147 11.83 11.50 -20.63
C LEU A 147 12.12 11.33 -22.13
N PHE A 148 13.05 10.43 -22.47
CA PHE A 148 13.39 10.15 -23.87
C PHE A 148 12.21 9.56 -24.66
N GLN A 149 11.30 8.87 -23.96
CA GLN A 149 10.07 8.33 -24.54
C GLN A 149 8.87 8.82 -23.72
N LYS A 150 7.79 9.18 -24.39
CA LYS A 150 6.52 9.48 -23.74
C LYS A 150 5.96 8.22 -23.09
N PRO A 151 5.30 8.35 -21.92
CA PRO A 151 4.59 7.24 -21.31
C PRO A 151 3.58 6.62 -22.29
N ARG A 152 3.63 5.31 -22.43
CA ARG A 152 2.72 4.56 -23.33
C ARG A 152 1.42 4.18 -22.62
N GLN A 153 1.45 4.17 -21.30
CA GLN A 153 0.36 3.72 -20.43
C GLN A 153 0.27 4.61 -19.20
N GLN A 154 -0.91 4.65 -18.60
CA GLN A 154 -1.13 5.34 -17.34
C GLN A 154 -0.80 4.38 -16.19
N ILE A 155 0.03 4.82 -15.26
CA ILE A 155 0.32 4.10 -14.01
C ILE A 155 -0.51 4.74 -12.90
N PRO A 156 -1.47 4.02 -12.29
CA PRO A 156 -2.18 4.54 -11.11
C PRO A 156 -1.19 4.79 -9.97
N VAL A 157 -1.32 5.95 -9.32
CA VAL A 157 -0.48 6.34 -8.20
C VAL A 157 -1.31 6.41 -6.92
N LEU A 158 -0.93 5.64 -5.91
CA LEU A 158 -1.50 5.67 -4.58
C LEU A 158 -0.50 6.28 -3.58
N VAL A 159 -1.00 7.00 -2.61
CA VAL A 159 -0.16 7.60 -1.56
C VAL A 159 -0.52 7.02 -0.20
N ALA A 160 0.46 6.64 0.60
CA ALA A 160 0.24 6.31 2.01
C ALA A 160 -0.05 7.59 2.79
N ALA A 161 -1.33 7.94 2.92
CA ALA A 161 -1.79 9.18 3.54
C ALA A 161 -2.74 8.88 4.72
N LEU A 162 -2.43 9.43 5.89
CA LEU A 162 -3.21 9.24 7.12
C LEU A 162 -3.78 10.55 7.67
N GLY A 163 -2.98 11.61 7.69
CA GLY A 163 -3.38 12.90 8.24
C GLY A 163 -4.11 13.78 7.22
N PRO A 164 -4.90 14.79 7.69
CA PRO A 164 -5.75 15.62 6.83
C PRO A 164 -4.99 16.29 5.68
N GLN A 165 -3.82 16.85 5.94
CA GLN A 165 -3.03 17.52 4.91
C GLN A 165 -2.48 16.55 3.86
N ALA A 166 -2.08 15.33 4.26
CA ALA A 166 -1.63 14.31 3.33
C ALA A 166 -2.80 13.80 2.47
N LEU A 167 -3.98 13.60 3.07
CA LEU A 167 -5.20 13.20 2.36
C LEU A 167 -5.63 14.27 1.35
N ALA A 168 -5.55 15.56 1.72
CA ALA A 168 -5.85 16.66 0.80
C ALA A 168 -4.90 16.67 -0.41
N VAL A 169 -3.59 16.52 -0.18
CA VAL A 169 -2.60 16.43 -1.27
C VAL A 169 -2.83 15.19 -2.13
N THR A 170 -3.17 14.06 -1.51
CA THR A 170 -3.46 12.80 -2.21
C THR A 170 -4.69 12.94 -3.11
N GLY A 171 -5.82 13.45 -2.61
CA GLY A 171 -7.02 13.68 -3.41
C GLY A 171 -6.79 14.64 -4.57
N GLN A 172 -5.94 15.64 -4.39
CA GLN A 172 -5.59 16.60 -5.45
C GLN A 172 -4.79 15.96 -6.59
N TRP A 173 -3.85 15.05 -6.31
CA TRP A 173 -2.84 14.63 -7.27
C TRP A 173 -2.88 13.14 -7.64
N ALA A 174 -3.19 12.27 -6.69
CA ALA A 174 -3.05 10.82 -6.82
C ALA A 174 -4.39 10.11 -7.11
N ASP A 175 -4.34 8.85 -7.49
CA ASP A 175 -5.52 8.06 -7.86
C ASP A 175 -6.13 7.33 -6.67
N GLY A 176 -5.53 7.49 -5.49
CA GLY A 176 -6.05 6.93 -4.24
C GLY A 176 -5.02 6.86 -3.12
N THR A 177 -5.38 6.13 -2.08
CA THR A 177 -4.52 5.92 -0.91
C THR A 177 -4.28 4.44 -0.66
N THR A 178 -3.11 4.12 -0.09
CA THR A 178 -2.81 2.79 0.47
C THR A 178 -2.57 2.92 1.96
N LEU A 179 -3.32 2.14 2.74
CA LEU A 179 -3.39 2.22 4.18
C LEU A 179 -2.82 0.96 4.81
N ALA A 180 -1.95 1.11 5.79
CA ALA A 180 -1.53 0.02 6.66
C ALA A 180 -2.02 0.29 8.09
N TRP A 181 -2.53 -0.73 8.76
CA TRP A 181 -2.90 -0.71 10.17
C TRP A 181 -3.98 0.33 10.53
N VAL A 182 -4.93 0.60 9.64
CA VAL A 182 -6.06 1.52 9.87
C VAL A 182 -7.36 0.71 9.90
N GLY A 183 -8.12 0.84 10.98
CA GLY A 183 -9.38 0.11 11.19
C GLY A 183 -10.58 0.72 10.44
N PRO A 184 -11.69 -0.02 10.32
CA PRO A 184 -12.84 0.36 9.51
C PRO A 184 -13.53 1.64 9.97
N LYS A 185 -13.60 1.91 11.28
CA LYS A 185 -14.19 3.15 11.79
C LYS A 185 -13.40 4.37 11.32
N THR A 186 -12.08 4.34 11.44
CA THR A 186 -11.19 5.43 11.03
C THR A 186 -11.24 5.63 9.50
N ILE A 187 -11.32 4.55 8.73
CA ILE A 187 -11.48 4.62 7.26
C ILE A 187 -12.78 5.35 6.92
N ARG A 188 -13.91 4.92 7.48
CA ARG A 188 -15.23 5.48 7.22
C ARG A 188 -15.39 6.94 7.66
N GLU A 189 -14.87 7.28 8.86
CA GLU A 189 -15.16 8.57 9.49
C GLU A 189 -14.09 9.64 9.23
N HIS A 190 -12.89 9.23 8.80
CA HIS A 190 -11.77 10.15 8.62
C HIS A 190 -11.14 10.06 7.22
N ILE A 191 -10.73 8.86 6.77
CA ILE A 191 -9.96 8.74 5.53
C ILE A 191 -10.83 9.01 4.31
N VAL A 192 -11.89 8.24 4.12
CA VAL A 192 -12.75 8.29 2.93
C VAL A 192 -13.40 9.66 2.72
N PRO A 193 -14.00 10.30 3.75
CA PRO A 193 -14.63 11.62 3.56
C PRO A 193 -13.63 12.68 3.10
N GLN A 194 -12.47 12.78 3.75
CA GLN A 194 -11.48 13.81 3.43
C GLN A 194 -10.84 13.58 2.06
N LEU A 195 -10.56 12.32 1.73
CA LEU A 195 -9.97 11.97 0.44
C LEU A 195 -10.94 12.27 -0.71
N ASN A 196 -12.22 11.91 -0.55
CA ASN A 196 -13.25 12.17 -1.55
C ASN A 196 -13.53 13.67 -1.71
N GLU A 197 -13.62 14.42 -0.61
CA GLU A 197 -13.78 15.88 -0.64
C GLU A 197 -12.64 16.54 -1.42
N ALA A 198 -11.39 16.16 -1.14
CA ALA A 198 -10.23 16.71 -1.82
C ALA A 198 -10.20 16.34 -3.32
N ALA A 199 -10.58 15.11 -3.68
CA ALA A 199 -10.65 14.69 -5.08
C ALA A 199 -11.76 15.46 -5.83
N ALA A 200 -12.95 15.58 -5.24
CA ALA A 200 -14.08 16.30 -5.82
C ALA A 200 -13.76 17.79 -6.02
N ALA A 201 -13.10 18.44 -5.06
CA ALA A 201 -12.67 19.83 -5.18
C ALA A 201 -11.72 20.09 -6.37
N HIS A 202 -11.03 19.06 -6.85
CA HIS A 202 -10.13 19.10 -8.01
C HIS A 202 -10.68 18.37 -9.24
N GLN A 203 -11.99 18.07 -9.27
CA GLN A 203 -12.68 17.40 -10.38
C GLN A 203 -12.06 16.05 -10.76
N ARG A 204 -11.53 15.32 -9.76
CA ARG A 204 -10.94 13.99 -9.96
C ARG A 204 -11.95 12.89 -9.67
N PRO A 205 -11.79 11.71 -10.30
CA PRO A 205 -12.61 10.54 -9.98
C PRO A 205 -12.52 10.15 -8.51
N THR A 206 -13.51 9.39 -8.03
CA THR A 206 -13.47 8.78 -6.69
C THR A 206 -12.19 7.97 -6.50
N PRO A 207 -11.39 8.28 -5.48
CA PRO A 207 -10.10 7.62 -5.28
C PRO A 207 -10.23 6.16 -4.82
N ARG A 208 -9.26 5.33 -5.20
CA ARG A 208 -9.09 3.99 -4.62
C ARG A 208 -8.67 4.07 -3.16
N VAL A 209 -9.14 3.13 -2.36
CA VAL A 209 -8.75 2.95 -0.96
C VAL A 209 -8.28 1.51 -0.78
N VAL A 210 -6.97 1.30 -0.79
CA VAL A 210 -6.35 0.00 -0.57
C VAL A 210 -6.01 -0.15 0.90
N ALA A 211 -6.55 -1.16 1.58
CA ALA A 211 -6.28 -1.41 3.00
C ALA A 211 -5.45 -2.67 3.20
N THR A 212 -4.43 -2.57 4.07
CA THR A 212 -3.62 -3.69 4.53
C THR A 212 -3.74 -3.83 6.05
N LEU A 213 -4.22 -4.99 6.49
CA LEU A 213 -4.28 -5.38 7.90
C LEU A 213 -3.73 -6.80 8.07
N PRO A 214 -3.18 -7.15 9.25
CA PRO A 214 -2.89 -8.54 9.57
C PRO A 214 -4.19 -9.33 9.59
N ILE A 215 -4.18 -10.54 9.03
CA ILE A 215 -5.34 -11.43 9.01
C ILE A 215 -4.98 -12.84 9.48
N CYS A 216 -5.86 -13.45 10.27
CA CYS A 216 -5.73 -14.85 10.66
C CYS A 216 -7.07 -15.45 11.09
N VAL A 217 -7.47 -16.56 10.48
CA VAL A 217 -8.55 -17.41 10.97
C VAL A 217 -7.97 -18.35 12.03
N THR A 218 -8.41 -18.22 13.29
CA THR A 218 -7.85 -18.96 14.42
C THR A 218 -8.81 -19.04 15.59
N GLU A 219 -8.73 -20.11 16.37
CA GLU A 219 -9.32 -20.21 17.70
C GLU A 219 -8.40 -19.64 18.81
N GLN A 220 -7.12 -19.36 18.48
CA GLN A 220 -6.13 -18.85 19.42
C GLN A 220 -5.97 -17.32 19.29
N VAL A 221 -7.10 -16.59 19.26
CA VAL A 221 -7.17 -15.16 18.96
C VAL A 221 -6.17 -14.34 19.75
N GLN A 222 -6.12 -14.52 21.08
CA GLN A 222 -5.23 -13.72 21.94
C GLN A 222 -3.76 -13.96 21.63
N LYS A 223 -3.37 -15.19 21.36
CA LYS A 223 -1.98 -15.55 21.04
C LYS A 223 -1.52 -14.93 19.71
N VAL A 224 -2.39 -14.92 18.71
CA VAL A 224 -2.11 -14.27 17.42
C VAL A 224 -2.02 -12.75 17.59
N ARG A 225 -2.96 -12.13 18.32
CA ARG A 225 -2.93 -10.69 18.63
C ARG A 225 -1.67 -10.28 19.41
N ASP A 226 -1.24 -11.06 20.41
CA ASP A 226 -0.01 -10.81 21.15
C ASP A 226 1.23 -10.87 20.24
N SER A 227 1.25 -11.81 19.31
CA SER A 227 2.34 -11.92 18.32
C SER A 227 2.36 -10.74 17.36
N ILE A 228 1.20 -10.31 16.86
CA ILE A 228 1.05 -9.10 16.03
C ILE A 228 1.54 -7.86 16.81
N GLY A 229 1.09 -7.70 18.06
CA GLY A 229 1.48 -6.59 18.91
C GLY A 229 2.99 -6.49 19.13
N LYS A 230 3.66 -7.65 19.30
CA LYS A 230 5.13 -7.71 19.38
C LYS A 230 5.80 -7.39 18.05
N GLY A 231 5.38 -8.05 16.98
CA GLY A 231 5.99 -7.92 15.65
C GLY A 231 5.83 -6.51 15.06
N LEU A 232 4.70 -5.85 15.31
CA LEU A 232 4.37 -4.53 14.78
C LEU A 232 4.45 -3.41 15.82
N SER A 233 5.09 -3.64 16.97
CA SER A 233 5.16 -2.69 18.09
C SER A 233 5.73 -1.32 17.72
N MET A 234 6.60 -1.24 16.72
CA MET A 234 7.15 0.01 16.23
C MET A 234 6.04 0.96 15.73
N TYR A 235 5.04 0.44 15.03
CA TYR A 235 3.96 1.26 14.48
C TYR A 235 3.10 1.92 15.56
N GLY A 236 2.90 1.28 16.71
CA GLY A 236 2.21 1.87 17.85
C GLY A 236 2.91 3.09 18.46
N ARG A 237 4.20 3.31 18.16
CA ARG A 237 4.99 4.45 18.63
C ARG A 237 5.08 5.61 17.63
N LEU A 238 4.70 5.39 16.38
CA LEU A 238 4.75 6.41 15.34
C LEU A 238 3.55 7.36 15.46
N PRO A 239 3.76 8.69 15.54
CA PRO A 239 2.66 9.64 15.81
C PRO A 239 1.50 9.55 14.81
N SER A 240 1.79 9.32 13.53
CA SER A 240 0.77 9.21 12.49
C SER A 240 -0.14 8.00 12.69
N TYR A 241 0.42 6.84 13.07
CA TYR A 241 -0.38 5.64 13.37
C TYR A 241 -1.09 5.74 14.72
N LYS A 242 -0.42 6.29 15.73
CA LYS A 242 -1.05 6.51 17.04
C LYS A 242 -2.33 7.32 16.91
N ALA A 243 -2.33 8.39 16.11
CA ALA A 243 -3.52 9.18 15.84
C ALA A 243 -4.65 8.37 15.16
N MET A 244 -4.32 7.39 14.32
CA MET A 244 -5.33 6.51 13.69
C MET A 244 -5.88 5.49 14.70
N PHE A 245 -5.02 4.90 15.54
CA PHE A 245 -5.48 4.00 16.62
C PHE A 245 -6.37 4.72 17.64
N GLU A 246 -6.03 5.96 18.02
CA GLU A 246 -6.87 6.77 18.90
C GLU A 246 -8.26 7.04 18.30
N ARG A 247 -8.37 7.32 16.99
CA ARG A 247 -9.65 7.49 16.28
C ARG A 247 -10.45 6.20 16.23
N GLU A 248 -9.78 5.08 16.04
CA GLU A 248 -10.40 3.75 16.03
C GLU A 248 -10.91 3.33 17.42
N GLY A 249 -10.31 3.86 18.48
CA GLY A 249 -10.48 3.39 19.85
C GLY A 249 -9.60 2.17 20.16
N ALA A 250 -8.50 2.03 19.45
CA ALA A 250 -7.53 0.94 19.54
C ALA A 250 -6.23 1.41 20.22
N ASN A 251 -5.46 0.48 20.77
CA ASN A 251 -4.16 0.76 21.40
C ASN A 251 -2.98 0.51 20.45
N GLY A 252 -3.20 -0.24 19.38
CA GLY A 252 -2.15 -0.56 18.43
C GLY A 252 -2.57 -1.51 17.31
N PRO A 253 -1.60 -2.01 16.53
CA PRO A 253 -1.87 -2.85 15.35
C PRO A 253 -2.60 -4.16 15.66
N ALA A 254 -2.44 -4.70 16.87
CA ALA A 254 -3.12 -5.93 17.28
C ALA A 254 -4.64 -5.76 17.40
N ASP A 255 -5.10 -4.58 17.79
CA ASP A 255 -6.53 -4.33 18.00
C ASP A 255 -7.29 -4.14 16.69
N VAL A 256 -6.62 -3.62 15.65
CA VAL A 256 -7.18 -3.46 14.31
C VAL A 256 -6.95 -4.66 13.39
N ALA A 257 -6.26 -5.69 13.87
CA ALA A 257 -6.02 -6.91 13.10
C ALA A 257 -7.32 -7.72 12.92
N VAL A 258 -7.51 -8.28 11.74
CA VAL A 258 -8.65 -9.11 11.34
C VAL A 258 -8.39 -10.55 11.81
N VAL A 259 -8.77 -10.84 13.05
CA VAL A 259 -8.45 -12.12 13.73
C VAL A 259 -9.65 -12.65 14.48
N GLY A 260 -9.95 -13.94 14.28
CA GLY A 260 -11.07 -14.64 14.92
C GLY A 260 -11.39 -15.96 14.25
N SER A 261 -12.55 -16.49 14.58
CA SER A 261 -13.16 -17.60 13.85
C SER A 261 -13.42 -17.21 12.38
N ARG A 262 -13.67 -18.20 11.52
CA ARG A 262 -13.94 -17.96 10.10
C ARG A 262 -15.07 -16.94 9.87
N ALA A 263 -16.16 -17.05 10.64
CA ALA A 263 -17.30 -16.13 10.54
C ALA A 263 -16.94 -14.71 10.98
N GLU A 264 -16.28 -14.57 12.13
CA GLU A 264 -15.84 -13.26 12.62
C GLU A 264 -14.86 -12.56 11.67
N VAL A 265 -13.94 -13.31 11.05
CA VAL A 265 -13.02 -12.75 10.05
C VAL A 265 -13.77 -12.29 8.81
N ALA A 266 -14.75 -13.08 8.32
CA ALA A 266 -15.59 -12.67 7.19
C ALA A 266 -16.37 -11.39 7.49
N ASP A 267 -16.98 -11.27 8.67
CA ASP A 267 -17.71 -10.07 9.11
C ASP A 267 -16.78 -8.84 9.20
N GLN A 268 -15.57 -9.02 9.75
CA GLN A 268 -14.57 -7.94 9.81
C GLN A 268 -14.14 -7.48 8.41
N VAL A 269 -13.98 -8.39 7.45
CA VAL A 269 -13.68 -8.05 6.05
C VAL A 269 -14.85 -7.32 5.39
N ALA A 270 -16.10 -7.74 5.66
CA ALA A 270 -17.29 -7.04 5.19
C ALA A 270 -17.37 -5.60 5.74
N ALA A 271 -17.06 -5.41 7.02
CA ALA A 271 -17.01 -4.08 7.64
C ALA A 271 -15.98 -3.13 6.99
N LEU A 272 -14.88 -3.64 6.46
CA LEU A 272 -13.92 -2.85 5.67
C LEU A 272 -14.55 -2.37 4.34
N ALA A 273 -15.28 -3.25 3.65
CA ALA A 273 -15.99 -2.86 2.43
C ALA A 273 -17.05 -1.77 2.70
N GLU A 274 -17.84 -1.93 3.76
CA GLU A 274 -18.84 -0.94 4.21
C GLU A 274 -18.18 0.40 4.62
N ALA A 275 -16.94 0.37 5.10
CA ALA A 275 -16.18 1.56 5.43
C ALA A 275 -15.64 2.31 4.20
N GLY A 276 -15.78 1.76 3.00
CA GLY A 276 -15.36 2.37 1.74
C GLY A 276 -14.00 1.90 1.23
N VAL A 277 -13.49 0.77 1.74
CA VAL A 277 -12.31 0.10 1.17
C VAL A 277 -12.69 -0.45 -0.20
N THR A 278 -11.94 -0.09 -1.23
CA THR A 278 -12.12 -0.59 -2.60
C THR A 278 -11.35 -1.87 -2.85
N ASP A 279 -10.20 -2.02 -2.19
CA ASP A 279 -9.27 -3.13 -2.36
C ASP A 279 -8.71 -3.54 -0.99
N PHE A 280 -8.88 -4.79 -0.61
CA PHE A 280 -8.29 -5.34 0.61
C PHE A 280 -7.12 -6.24 0.28
N ALA A 281 -5.95 -5.86 0.76
CA ALA A 281 -4.69 -6.57 0.59
C ALA A 281 -4.14 -7.04 1.95
N PRO A 282 -4.70 -8.07 2.58
CA PRO A 282 -4.27 -8.53 3.88
C PRO A 282 -2.84 -9.07 3.88
N SER A 283 -2.17 -8.91 5.03
CA SER A 283 -0.95 -9.65 5.36
C SER A 283 -1.32 -10.86 6.21
N GLU A 284 -1.11 -12.05 5.69
CA GLU A 284 -1.39 -13.29 6.44
C GLU A 284 -0.41 -13.41 7.62
N TYR A 285 -0.95 -13.31 8.83
CA TYR A 285 -0.18 -13.33 10.07
C TYR A 285 -0.57 -14.55 10.93
N CYS A 286 -0.25 -15.73 10.42
CA CYS A 286 -0.60 -17.01 11.01
C CYS A 286 0.61 -17.61 11.74
N LEU A 287 0.39 -18.23 12.90
CA LEU A 287 1.44 -18.84 13.71
C LEU A 287 1.61 -20.33 13.41
N GLN A 288 0.58 -20.96 12.81
CA GLN A 288 0.53 -22.37 12.52
C GLN A 288 0.11 -22.60 11.06
N ARG A 289 0.42 -23.79 10.53
CA ARG A 289 0.16 -24.12 9.12
C ARG A 289 -1.34 -24.25 8.83
N ASP A 290 -2.11 -24.79 9.74
CA ASP A 290 -3.57 -24.91 9.64
C ASP A 290 -4.26 -23.55 9.67
N GLU A 291 -3.82 -22.63 10.52
CA GLU A 291 -4.31 -21.25 10.53
C GLU A 291 -4.08 -20.57 9.17
N TRP A 292 -2.88 -20.75 8.61
CA TRP A 292 -2.56 -20.22 7.29
C TRP A 292 -3.47 -20.81 6.21
N HIS A 293 -3.69 -22.12 6.23
CA HIS A 293 -4.55 -22.81 5.27
C HIS A 293 -5.99 -22.32 5.35
N ASN A 294 -6.58 -22.30 6.55
CA ASN A 294 -7.94 -21.81 6.79
C ASN A 294 -8.12 -20.33 6.40
N THR A 295 -7.12 -19.49 6.69
CA THR A 295 -7.14 -18.09 6.31
C THR A 295 -7.13 -17.91 4.79
N ARG A 296 -6.25 -18.65 4.11
CA ARG A 296 -6.12 -18.62 2.65
C ARG A 296 -7.39 -19.11 1.96
N GLU A 297 -8.00 -20.20 2.45
CA GLU A 297 -9.28 -20.71 1.92
C GLU A 297 -10.40 -19.66 2.04
N LEU A 298 -10.53 -19.00 3.20
CA LEU A 298 -11.53 -17.95 3.37
C LEU A 298 -11.28 -16.79 2.40
N LEU A 299 -10.02 -16.35 2.24
CA LEU A 299 -9.69 -15.26 1.33
C LEU A 299 -10.02 -15.63 -0.13
N ILE A 300 -9.80 -16.86 -0.57
CA ILE A 300 -10.17 -17.35 -1.92
C ILE A 300 -11.69 -17.28 -2.11
N GLU A 301 -12.48 -17.72 -1.14
CA GLU A 301 -13.94 -17.65 -1.21
C GLU A 301 -14.42 -16.19 -1.31
N LEU A 302 -13.87 -15.31 -0.47
CA LEU A 302 -14.21 -13.88 -0.49
C LEU A 302 -13.81 -13.20 -1.81
N ALA A 303 -12.69 -13.61 -2.42
CA ALA A 303 -12.28 -13.10 -3.73
C ALA A 303 -13.27 -13.48 -4.83
N THR A 304 -13.68 -14.74 -4.88
CA THR A 304 -14.61 -15.25 -5.90
C THR A 304 -16.04 -14.71 -5.76
N THR A 305 -16.49 -14.42 -4.55
CA THR A 305 -17.85 -13.91 -4.30
C THR A 305 -18.00 -12.44 -4.71
N ASN A 306 -16.93 -11.67 -4.74
CA ASN A 306 -16.96 -10.24 -5.09
C ASN A 306 -16.85 -9.96 -6.61
N ASP A 307 -16.55 -10.95 -7.43
CA ASP A 307 -16.48 -10.83 -8.90
C ASP A 307 -17.80 -11.22 -9.60
N ALA A 308 -18.81 -11.69 -8.85
CA ALA A 308 -20.15 -12.04 -9.33
C ALA A 308 -21.15 -10.90 -9.11
#